data_793bee213ca6a3f152c746a40276965c
#
_entry.id   793bee213ca6a3f152c746a40276965c
#
_cell.length_a   1.000
_cell.length_b   1.000
_cell.length_c   1.000
_cell.angle_alpha   90.00
_cell.angle_beta   90.00
_cell.angle_gamma   90.00
#
_symmetry.space_group_name_H-M   'P 1'
#
loop_
_entity.id
_entity.type
_entity.pdbx_description
1 polymer ?
#
loop_
_entity_poly.entity_id
_entity_poly.type
_entity_poly.pdbx_seq_one_letter_code
_entity_poly.pdbx_strand_id
1 'polypeptide(L)'
;MGALQDYHPRFFKKNLVSFSERIHDIFRINKDARIYYIDDPETGFIHFNYIDAEHFLDKLNRYTTIEAKNMFKGIKPALNLGKLLLKFLIEILNRCIRKKGYKDGLYGFSLIILMIAYHTSSYLKYKIMKKFNSENPREKILMEYNEIAKKIIEEYKK
;
A
#
# COMPACT_ATOMS: atom_id res chain seq x y z
N MET A 1 3.40 -19.40 8.90
CA MET A 1 3.21 -18.04 9.45
C MET A 1 2.39 -18.12 10.72
N GLY A 2 2.96 -17.73 11.88
CA GLY A 2 2.21 -17.67 13.11
C GLY A 2 1.16 -16.56 13.04
N ALA A 3 -0.05 -16.83 13.53
CA ALA A 3 -1.07 -15.80 13.71
C ALA A 3 -0.52 -14.75 14.68
N LEU A 4 -0.43 -13.49 14.21
CA LEU A 4 -0.12 -12.37 15.09
C LEU A 4 -1.44 -11.90 15.68
N GLN A 5 -1.52 -11.92 17.01
CA GLN A 5 -2.64 -11.35 17.72
C GLN A 5 -2.62 -9.84 17.55
N ASP A 6 -3.70 -9.30 17.00
CA ASP A 6 -3.86 -7.86 16.77
C ASP A 6 -5.20 -7.40 17.35
N TYR A 7 -5.16 -6.33 18.12
CA TYR A 7 -6.34 -5.81 18.79
C TYR A 7 -6.97 -4.69 18.00
N HIS A 8 -8.25 -4.86 17.70
CA HIS A 8 -9.05 -3.84 17.05
C HIS A 8 -10.28 -3.49 17.89
N PRO A 9 -10.67 -2.20 17.95
CA PRO A 9 -11.91 -1.81 18.62
C PRO A 9 -13.10 -2.38 17.83
N ARG A 10 -13.86 -3.27 18.47
CA ARG A 10 -15.03 -3.93 17.89
C ARG A 10 -16.33 -3.29 18.33
N PHE A 11 -16.40 -2.97 19.62
CA PHE A 11 -17.56 -2.34 20.23
C PHE A 11 -17.11 -1.05 20.91
N PHE A 12 -17.71 0.07 20.52
CA PHE A 12 -17.35 1.38 21.07
C PHE A 12 -18.51 2.36 20.98
N LYS A 13 -18.53 3.32 21.90
CA LYS A 13 -19.45 4.46 21.82
C LYS A 13 -18.99 5.39 20.70
N LYS A 14 -19.94 5.91 19.90
CA LYS A 14 -19.70 6.69 18.67
C LYS A 14 -18.64 7.81 18.84
N ASN A 15 -18.57 8.45 19.99
CA ASN A 15 -17.69 9.61 20.22
C ASN A 15 -16.32 9.23 20.81
N LEU A 16 -16.08 7.95 21.11
CA LEU A 16 -14.85 7.50 21.75
C LEU A 16 -13.80 6.96 20.78
N VAL A 17 -14.19 6.65 19.55
CA VAL A 17 -13.27 6.14 18.52
C VAL A 17 -13.48 6.92 17.24
N SER A 18 -12.41 7.38 16.63
CA SER A 18 -12.39 7.99 15.31
C SER A 18 -11.52 7.20 14.36
N PHE A 19 -11.98 7.05 13.12
CA PHE A 19 -11.25 6.41 12.03
C PHE A 19 -10.77 7.48 11.07
N SER A 20 -9.58 7.33 10.52
CA SER A 20 -9.10 8.19 9.46
C SER A 20 -9.37 7.57 8.09
N GLU A 21 -9.40 8.39 7.05
CA GLU A 21 -9.51 7.92 5.67
C GLU A 21 -8.23 7.27 5.14
N ARG A 22 -7.19 7.19 5.97
CA ARG A 22 -5.90 6.63 5.57
C ARG A 22 -5.93 5.11 5.64
N ILE A 23 -5.44 4.47 4.60
CA ILE A 23 -5.19 3.02 4.63
C ILE A 23 -4.10 2.74 5.66
N HIS A 24 -4.33 1.75 6.51
CA HIS A 24 -3.45 1.36 7.62
C HIS A 24 -3.24 2.44 8.69
N ASP A 25 -4.12 3.45 8.76
CA ASP A 25 -4.06 4.35 9.89
C ASP A 25 -4.72 3.72 11.11
N ILE A 26 -4.09 3.92 12.24
CA ILE A 26 -4.58 3.42 13.51
C ILE A 26 -5.80 4.27 13.89
N PHE A 27 -6.89 3.62 14.24
CA PHE A 27 -8.01 4.28 14.89
C PHE A 27 -7.51 5.08 16.10
N ARG A 28 -8.08 6.23 16.32
CA ARG A 28 -7.78 7.06 17.49
C ARG A 28 -8.84 6.84 18.55
N ILE A 29 -8.38 6.39 19.71
CA ILE A 29 -9.23 6.25 20.88
C ILE A 29 -9.12 7.52 21.70
N ASN A 30 -10.27 8.05 22.16
CA ASN A 30 -10.29 9.20 23.06
C ASN A 30 -9.57 8.85 24.36
N LYS A 31 -8.84 9.80 24.92
CA LYS A 31 -8.07 9.62 26.18
C LYS A 31 -8.95 9.26 27.37
N ASP A 32 -10.21 9.67 27.35
CA ASP A 32 -11.19 9.40 28.42
C ASP A 32 -11.90 8.05 28.26
N ALA A 33 -11.59 7.30 27.18
CA ALA A 33 -12.18 6.00 26.95
C ALA A 33 -11.54 4.93 27.85
N ARG A 34 -12.37 4.16 28.52
CA ARG A 34 -11.92 2.93 29.17
C ARG A 34 -11.83 1.83 28.12
N ILE A 35 -10.67 1.20 28.01
CA ILE A 35 -10.41 0.11 27.07
C ILE A 35 -10.53 -1.19 27.83
N TYR A 36 -11.33 -2.10 27.30
CA TYR A 36 -11.44 -3.47 27.78
C TYR A 36 -10.88 -4.41 26.70
N TYR A 37 -9.92 -5.23 27.05
CA TYR A 37 -9.32 -6.22 26.17
C TYR A 37 -10.02 -7.56 26.36
N ILE A 38 -10.40 -8.20 25.26
CA ILE A 38 -10.93 -9.55 25.24
C ILE A 38 -9.82 -10.44 24.69
N ASP A 39 -9.18 -11.18 25.59
CA ASP A 39 -8.02 -12.03 25.27
C ASP A 39 -8.40 -13.50 25.01
N ASP A 40 -9.69 -13.80 24.95
CA ASP A 40 -10.18 -15.14 24.69
C ASP A 40 -10.00 -15.51 23.22
N PRO A 41 -9.16 -16.52 22.88
CA PRO A 41 -8.92 -16.95 21.51
C PRO A 41 -10.19 -17.40 20.77
N GLU A 42 -11.20 -17.90 21.49
CA GLU A 42 -12.46 -18.36 20.90
C GLU A 42 -13.32 -17.20 20.41
N THR A 43 -13.13 -15.99 20.93
CA THR A 43 -13.81 -14.78 20.49
C THR A 43 -13.05 -14.03 19.38
N GLY A 44 -11.90 -14.54 18.97
CA GLY A 44 -11.05 -13.97 17.95
C GLY A 44 -11.64 -14.09 16.54
N PHE A 45 -11.39 -13.10 15.70
CA PHE A 45 -11.67 -13.20 14.26
C PHE A 45 -10.49 -13.79 13.53
N ILE A 46 -10.69 -14.87 12.79
CA ILE A 46 -9.69 -15.38 11.86
C ILE A 46 -9.75 -14.52 10.60
N HIS A 47 -8.68 -13.79 10.33
CA HIS A 47 -8.57 -12.95 9.14
C HIS A 47 -7.64 -13.58 8.11
N PHE A 48 -8.23 -14.12 7.05
CA PHE A 48 -7.49 -14.58 5.88
C PHE A 48 -7.17 -13.39 4.98
N ASN A 49 -5.91 -12.97 4.99
CA ASN A 49 -5.52 -11.73 4.33
C ASN A 49 -5.56 -11.86 2.79
N TYR A 50 -5.05 -12.96 2.25
CA TYR A 50 -4.99 -13.23 0.82
C TYR A 50 -5.42 -14.66 0.55
N ILE A 51 -6.23 -14.84 -0.51
CA ILE A 51 -6.67 -16.15 -0.97
C ILE A 51 -5.61 -16.74 -1.90
N ASP A 52 -5.12 -15.92 -2.84
CA ASP A 52 -4.15 -16.27 -3.87
C ASP A 52 -3.30 -15.07 -4.29
N ALA A 53 -2.43 -15.27 -5.28
CA ALA A 53 -1.58 -14.23 -5.82
C ALA A 53 -2.36 -13.15 -6.56
N GLU A 54 -3.42 -13.50 -7.27
CA GLU A 54 -4.27 -12.56 -8.00
C GLU A 54 -4.94 -11.58 -7.03
N HIS A 55 -5.57 -12.08 -5.98
CA HIS A 55 -6.15 -11.24 -4.93
C HIS A 55 -5.12 -10.33 -4.23
N PHE A 56 -3.89 -10.83 -4.06
CA PHE A 56 -2.79 -10.00 -3.56
C PHE A 56 -2.48 -8.85 -4.51
N LEU A 57 -2.33 -9.12 -5.81
CA LEU A 57 -1.99 -8.12 -6.83
C LEU A 57 -3.10 -7.07 -6.99
N ASP A 58 -4.35 -7.47 -6.93
CA ASP A 58 -5.49 -6.54 -6.96
C ASP A 58 -5.48 -5.58 -5.76
N LYS A 59 -5.26 -6.12 -4.57
CA LYS A 59 -5.10 -5.30 -3.37
C LYS A 59 -3.88 -4.39 -3.47
N LEU A 60 -2.75 -4.91 -3.97
CA LEU A 60 -1.53 -4.15 -4.19
C LEU A 60 -1.81 -2.97 -5.13
N ASN A 61 -2.45 -3.23 -6.27
CA ASN A 61 -2.77 -2.18 -7.24
C ASN A 61 -3.64 -1.09 -6.62
N ARG A 62 -4.70 -1.46 -5.90
CA ARG A 62 -5.61 -0.52 -5.23
C ARG A 62 -4.91 0.29 -4.15
N TYR A 63 -4.17 -0.37 -3.25
CA TYR A 63 -3.54 0.30 -2.12
C TYR A 63 -2.39 1.21 -2.53
N THR A 64 -1.59 0.80 -3.52
CA THR A 64 -0.51 1.65 -4.04
C THR A 64 -1.05 2.90 -4.75
N THR A 65 -2.22 2.81 -5.37
CA THR A 65 -2.91 3.98 -5.96
C THR A 65 -3.35 4.96 -4.88
N ILE A 66 -3.97 4.46 -3.80
CA ILE A 66 -4.40 5.32 -2.68
C ILE A 66 -3.18 5.93 -1.98
N GLU A 67 -2.12 5.16 -1.77
CA GLU A 67 -0.89 5.67 -1.15
C GLU A 67 -0.24 6.76 -2.01
N ALA A 68 -0.17 6.56 -3.33
CA ALA A 68 0.34 7.55 -4.26
C ALA A 68 -0.48 8.86 -4.25
N LYS A 69 -1.82 8.75 -4.22
CA LYS A 69 -2.71 9.91 -4.08
C LYS A 69 -2.50 10.65 -2.76
N ASN A 70 -2.34 9.92 -1.66
CA ASN A 70 -2.06 10.53 -0.35
C ASN A 70 -0.72 11.27 -0.33
N MET A 71 0.31 10.74 -1.01
CA MET A 71 1.58 11.45 -1.20
C MET A 71 1.42 12.67 -2.10
N PHE A 72 0.64 12.58 -3.17
CA PHE A 72 0.38 13.69 -4.09
C PHE A 72 -0.36 14.85 -3.41
N LYS A 73 -1.35 14.54 -2.56
CA LYS A 73 -2.11 15.52 -1.75
C LYS A 73 -1.34 16.08 -0.56
N GLY A 74 -0.13 15.61 -0.29
CA GLY A 74 0.63 16.01 0.90
C GLY A 74 0.13 15.41 2.23
N ILE A 75 -0.82 14.49 2.19
CA ILE A 75 -1.35 13.79 3.38
C ILE A 75 -0.30 12.85 3.98
N LYS A 76 0.52 12.23 3.12
CA LYS A 76 1.70 11.42 3.49
C LYS A 76 2.99 12.08 3.00
N PRO A 77 4.10 11.88 3.72
CA PRO A 77 5.41 12.33 3.23
C PRO A 77 5.75 11.70 1.88
N ALA A 78 6.21 12.53 0.96
CA ALA A 78 6.62 12.07 -0.36
C ALA A 78 7.81 11.10 -0.28
N LEU A 79 7.75 10.05 -1.09
CA LEU A 79 8.88 9.15 -1.28
C LEU A 79 9.88 9.77 -2.27
N ASN A 80 11.15 9.71 -1.91
CA ASN A 80 12.27 9.90 -2.83
C ASN A 80 13.01 8.57 -3.00
N LEU A 81 13.98 8.52 -3.92
CA LEU A 81 14.71 7.28 -4.21
C LEU A 81 15.43 6.72 -2.96
N GLY A 82 16.05 7.59 -2.15
CA GLY A 82 16.74 7.15 -0.93
C GLY A 82 15.79 6.51 0.08
N LYS A 83 14.63 7.13 0.31
CA LYS A 83 13.59 6.56 1.18
C LYS A 83 13.02 5.25 0.63
N LEU A 84 12.90 5.12 -0.70
CA LEU A 84 12.47 3.88 -1.34
C LEU A 84 13.47 2.75 -1.11
N LEU A 85 14.76 3.00 -1.33
CA LEU A 85 15.82 2.00 -1.09
C LEU A 85 15.89 1.60 0.38
N LEU A 86 15.75 2.55 1.30
CA LEU A 86 15.66 2.26 2.72
C LEU A 86 14.44 1.37 3.07
N LYS A 87 13.29 1.61 2.45
CA LYS A 87 12.13 0.74 2.61
C LYS A 87 12.39 -0.68 2.12
N PHE A 88 13.09 -0.86 1.00
CA PHE A 88 13.46 -2.19 0.51
C PHE A 88 14.35 -2.92 1.51
N LEU A 89 15.36 -2.24 2.04
CA LEU A 89 16.24 -2.81 3.05
C LEU A 89 15.47 -3.23 4.31
N ILE A 90 14.61 -2.35 4.81
CA ILE A 90 13.76 -2.63 5.98
C ILE A 90 12.84 -3.83 5.73
N GLU A 91 12.20 -3.94 4.56
CA GLU A 91 11.34 -5.07 4.22
C GLU A 91 12.11 -6.38 4.16
N ILE A 92 13.29 -6.38 3.52
CA ILE A 92 14.16 -7.56 3.45
C ILE A 92 14.56 -8.01 4.87
N LEU A 93 15.10 -7.10 5.68
CA LEU A 93 15.55 -7.40 7.03
C LEU A 93 14.40 -7.88 7.92
N ASN A 94 13.26 -7.18 7.90
CA ASN A 94 12.10 -7.57 8.70
C ASN A 94 11.59 -8.96 8.32
N ARG A 95 11.46 -9.24 7.04
CA ARG A 95 10.87 -10.51 6.58
C ARG A 95 11.86 -11.65 6.67
N CYS A 96 13.11 -11.44 6.27
CA CYS A 96 14.13 -12.49 6.37
C CYS A 96 14.49 -12.77 7.82
N ILE A 97 14.84 -11.75 8.61
CA ILE A 97 15.45 -11.94 9.93
C ILE A 97 14.35 -11.98 11.00
N ARG A 98 13.61 -10.89 11.18
CA ARG A 98 12.65 -10.76 12.29
C ARG A 98 11.47 -11.74 12.19
N LYS A 99 10.88 -11.89 11.00
CA LYS A 99 9.74 -12.79 10.77
C LYS A 99 10.18 -14.20 10.34
N LYS A 100 11.49 -14.44 10.22
CA LYS A 100 12.06 -15.75 9.84
C LYS A 100 11.47 -16.32 8.54
N GLY A 101 11.14 -15.43 7.58
CA GLY A 101 10.49 -15.82 6.33
C GLY A 101 11.30 -16.78 5.46
N TYR A 102 12.62 -16.90 5.69
CA TYR A 102 13.45 -17.92 5.07
C TYR A 102 12.99 -19.35 5.40
N LYS A 103 12.27 -19.55 6.52
CA LYS A 103 11.70 -20.85 6.89
C LYS A 103 10.51 -21.25 6.04
N ASP A 104 9.85 -20.26 5.42
CA ASP A 104 8.72 -20.48 4.51
C ASP A 104 9.20 -20.75 3.05
N GLY A 105 10.52 -20.88 2.83
CA GLY A 105 11.10 -21.21 1.54
C GLY A 105 10.71 -20.24 0.44
N LEU A 106 10.28 -20.77 -0.71
CA LEU A 106 9.89 -19.98 -1.88
C LEU A 106 8.75 -18.98 -1.57
N TYR A 107 7.79 -19.35 -0.74
CA TYR A 107 6.67 -18.47 -0.39
C TYR A 107 7.13 -17.23 0.38
N GLY A 108 8.03 -17.39 1.36
CA GLY A 108 8.60 -16.27 2.09
C GLY A 108 9.40 -15.33 1.20
N PHE A 109 10.19 -15.88 0.27
CA PHE A 109 10.94 -15.10 -0.71
C PHE A 109 10.02 -14.35 -1.70
N SER A 110 9.00 -15.03 -2.25
CA SER A 110 8.01 -14.39 -3.13
C SER A 110 7.31 -13.21 -2.46
N LEU A 111 6.99 -13.33 -1.17
CA LEU A 111 6.36 -12.24 -0.44
C LEU A 111 7.28 -11.01 -0.29
N ILE A 112 8.59 -11.20 -0.17
CA ILE A 112 9.55 -10.09 -0.17
C ILE A 112 9.52 -9.35 -1.50
N ILE A 113 9.58 -10.09 -2.62
CA ILE A 113 9.52 -9.51 -3.98
C ILE A 113 8.21 -8.72 -4.15
N LEU A 114 7.10 -9.28 -3.76
CA LEU A 114 5.79 -8.62 -3.85
C LEU A 114 5.72 -7.33 -3.01
N MET A 115 6.36 -7.28 -1.85
CA MET A 115 6.41 -6.06 -1.05
C MET A 115 7.37 -5.00 -1.61
N ILE A 116 8.46 -5.41 -2.23
CA ILE A 116 9.32 -4.50 -3.01
C ILE A 116 8.52 -3.91 -4.18
N ALA A 117 7.76 -4.75 -4.90
CA ALA A 117 6.87 -4.31 -5.98
C ALA A 117 5.80 -3.32 -5.47
N TYR A 118 5.25 -3.53 -4.25
CA TYR A 118 4.33 -2.59 -3.61
C TYR A 118 4.95 -1.20 -3.45
N HIS A 119 6.13 -1.10 -2.84
CA HIS A 119 6.78 0.19 -2.61
C HIS A 119 7.21 0.86 -3.92
N THR A 120 7.70 0.07 -4.89
CA THR A 120 8.05 0.56 -6.23
C THR A 120 6.82 1.11 -6.94
N SER A 121 5.70 0.38 -6.94
CA SER A 121 4.46 0.81 -7.57
C SER A 121 3.91 2.10 -6.96
N SER A 122 3.92 2.22 -5.62
CA SER A 122 3.51 3.45 -4.93
C SER A 122 4.37 4.65 -5.36
N TYR A 123 5.69 4.45 -5.42
CA TYR A 123 6.62 5.48 -5.83
C TYR A 123 6.41 5.91 -7.28
N LEU A 124 6.32 4.96 -8.21
CA LEU A 124 6.13 5.24 -9.64
C LEU A 124 4.80 5.96 -9.90
N LYS A 125 3.70 5.49 -9.31
CA LYS A 125 2.39 6.14 -9.43
C LYS A 125 2.45 7.58 -8.92
N TYR A 126 3.07 7.81 -7.76
CA TYR A 126 3.27 9.16 -7.21
C TYR A 126 4.09 10.04 -8.16
N LYS A 127 5.21 9.53 -8.70
CA LYS A 127 6.07 10.30 -9.63
C LYS A 127 5.33 10.68 -10.90
N ILE A 128 4.53 9.77 -11.46
CA ILE A 128 3.71 10.02 -12.64
C ILE A 128 2.62 11.07 -12.33
N MET A 129 1.91 10.95 -11.19
CA MET A 129 0.94 11.97 -10.77
C MET A 129 1.58 13.34 -10.63
N LYS A 130 2.80 13.41 -10.08
CA LYS A 130 3.55 14.67 -9.96
C LYS A 130 3.99 15.22 -11.31
N LYS A 131 4.49 14.37 -12.23
CA LYS A 131 4.90 14.77 -13.58
C LYS A 131 3.75 15.43 -14.34
N PHE A 132 2.56 14.85 -14.30
CA PHE A 132 1.38 15.33 -15.02
C PHE A 132 0.51 16.29 -14.22
N ASN A 133 0.88 16.56 -12.97
CA ASN A 133 0.09 17.36 -12.03
C ASN A 133 -1.40 16.96 -12.04
N SER A 134 -1.65 15.66 -11.80
CA SER A 134 -2.99 15.07 -11.84
C SER A 134 -3.08 13.81 -10.96
N GLU A 135 -4.19 13.66 -10.23
CA GLU A 135 -4.49 12.42 -9.49
C GLU A 135 -4.86 11.24 -10.43
N ASN A 136 -5.26 11.55 -11.67
CA ASN A 136 -5.53 10.58 -12.72
C ASN A 136 -4.74 10.95 -13.98
N PRO A 137 -3.45 10.65 -14.04
CA PRO A 137 -2.57 11.07 -15.15
C PRO A 137 -2.85 10.32 -16.46
N ARG A 138 -3.63 9.23 -16.43
CA ARG A 138 -3.85 8.35 -17.58
C ARG A 138 -4.36 9.09 -18.83
N GLU A 139 -5.34 9.98 -18.65
CA GLU A 139 -5.91 10.75 -19.75
C GLU A 139 -4.86 11.65 -20.40
N LYS A 140 -4.06 12.35 -19.59
CA LYS A 140 -2.98 13.21 -20.09
C LYS A 140 -1.91 12.42 -20.85
N ILE A 141 -1.57 11.22 -20.35
CA ILE A 141 -0.62 10.32 -21.03
C ILE A 141 -1.18 9.86 -22.38
N LEU A 142 -2.47 9.50 -22.43
CA LEU A 142 -3.11 9.10 -23.68
C LEU A 142 -3.17 10.25 -24.70
N MET A 143 -3.37 11.49 -24.25
CA MET A 143 -3.29 12.67 -25.13
C MET A 143 -1.88 12.84 -25.70
N GLU A 144 -0.82 12.74 -24.87
CA GLU A 144 0.57 12.79 -25.36
C GLU A 144 0.86 11.68 -26.38
N TYR A 145 0.39 10.45 -26.12
CA TYR A 145 0.58 9.34 -27.07
C TYR A 145 -0.12 9.60 -28.40
N ASN A 146 -1.33 10.15 -28.38
CA ASN A 146 -2.05 10.51 -29.58
C ASN A 146 -1.32 11.62 -30.41
N GLU A 147 -0.77 12.61 -29.73
CA GLU A 147 0.00 13.67 -30.41
C GLU A 147 1.31 13.12 -31.02
N ILE A 148 2.00 12.24 -30.32
CA ILE A 148 3.18 11.55 -30.82
C ILE A 148 2.81 10.70 -32.05
N ALA A 149 1.72 9.93 -31.98
CA ALA A 149 1.25 9.10 -33.06
C ALA A 149 0.91 9.91 -34.31
N LYS A 150 0.21 11.05 -34.15
CA LYS A 150 -0.10 11.95 -35.25
C LYS A 150 1.19 12.46 -35.95
N LYS A 151 2.17 12.91 -35.17
CA LYS A 151 3.46 13.39 -35.74
C LYS A 151 4.16 12.30 -36.55
N ILE A 152 4.23 11.08 -36.00
CA ILE A 152 4.84 9.94 -36.70
C ILE A 152 4.10 9.65 -38.02
N ILE A 153 2.76 9.62 -38.00
CA ILE A 153 1.94 9.37 -39.16
C ILE A 153 2.18 10.45 -40.25
N GLU A 154 2.31 11.70 -39.84
CA GLU A 154 2.59 12.82 -40.78
C GLU A 154 3.98 12.70 -41.43
N GLU A 155 4.98 12.23 -40.68
CA GLU A 155 6.34 11.98 -41.22
C GLU A 155 6.35 10.89 -42.30
N TYR A 156 5.52 9.86 -42.14
CA TYR A 156 5.41 8.78 -43.13
C TYR A 156 4.53 9.11 -44.35
N LYS A 157 3.81 10.24 -44.35
CA LYS A 157 3.01 10.70 -45.51
C LYS A 157 3.81 11.55 -46.50
N LYS A 158 5.05 11.91 -46.16
CA LYS A 158 5.97 12.61 -47.01
C LYS A 158 6.83 11.62 -47.83
#